data_ddcc5e696bf937a4aa0ef526f5cb61b8
#
_entry.id   ddcc5e696bf937a4aa0ef526f5cb61b8
#
_cell.length_a   1.000
_cell.length_b   1.000
_cell.length_c   1.000
_cell.angle_alpha   90.00
_cell.angle_beta   90.00
_cell.angle_gamma   90.00
#
_symmetry.space_group_name_H-M   'P 1'
#
loop_
_entity.id
_entity.type
_entity.pdbx_description
1 polymer ?
#
loop_
_entity_poly.entity_id
_entity_poly.type
_entity_poly.pdbx_seq_one_letter_code
_entity_poly.pdbx_strand_id
1 'polypeptide(L)'
;MYKRQTIISGKQEAALGFSGVIHTIDTSEFLLFDLGGASIEISLVKNKKQLHSVSIPIGAVSLTEKFKSSGLLSAAEIKHIRSYIKSKLQSIPWLPKSPIPVIGIGGTIRNLAKIHQRYSGYPLSKLHNYKVSSQGLLSVIHMILKSSPEERRKIPGLSAERGDIINAGALIVREILTLTKAESLTISGCGLREGLFYHWYDPIYDKNKELQHNMLLSSVRNYYSTLPLKDHDHTRYVTALALSMFDQWRKIYQMPDRMRTLLHMAGLLHDAGQVINYYSHARHSAYMTANAHIFGWSHKEQVLCALITAFHHGFSGKILKSIKETQILTEKEIDRVKILSAFLALAESLDENHEQCISQVICTSTPSSLNIHIYLNRDNFIVPAHATKKIISAYEKLCHYPLTIQWFPSSRQKDLIKEMARSL
;
A
#
# COMPACT_ATOMS: atom_id res chain seq x y z
N MET A 1 17.35 38.38 0.80
CA MET A 1 16.05 37.78 0.54
C MET A 1 15.46 37.37 1.89
N TYR A 2 14.49 38.09 2.43
CA TYR A 2 13.87 37.78 3.72
C TYR A 2 12.95 36.59 3.52
N LYS A 3 13.30 35.42 4.10
CA LYS A 3 12.42 34.25 4.15
C LYS A 3 11.27 34.59 5.12
N ARG A 4 10.05 34.66 4.63
CA ARG A 4 8.87 34.73 5.50
C ARG A 4 8.75 33.38 6.24
N GLN A 5 8.88 33.43 7.55
CA GLN A 5 8.64 32.28 8.41
C GLN A 5 7.39 32.53 9.25
N THR A 6 6.57 31.51 9.41
CA THR A 6 5.37 31.57 10.25
C THR A 6 5.50 30.47 11.31
N ILE A 7 5.36 30.86 12.58
CA ILE A 7 5.27 29.91 13.68
C ILE A 7 3.82 29.45 13.78
N ILE A 8 3.60 28.14 13.76
CA ILE A 8 2.29 27.53 13.90
C ILE A 8 2.09 27.02 15.33
N SER A 9 0.85 26.99 15.80
CA SER A 9 0.50 26.40 17.09
C SER A 9 0.54 24.89 17.04
N GLY A 10 0.74 24.20 18.17
CA GLY A 10 0.69 22.73 18.26
C GLY A 10 -0.63 22.14 17.73
N LYS A 11 -1.75 22.88 17.85
CA LYS A 11 -3.04 22.49 17.26
C LYS A 11 -3.00 22.51 15.73
N GLN A 12 -2.35 23.50 15.12
CA GLN A 12 -2.15 23.58 13.67
C GLN A 12 -1.18 22.50 13.19
N GLU A 13 -0.11 22.25 13.95
CA GLU A 13 0.84 21.17 13.68
C GLU A 13 0.16 19.81 13.69
N ALA A 14 -0.66 19.51 14.68
CA ALA A 14 -1.47 18.29 14.76
C ALA A 14 -2.45 18.16 13.57
N ALA A 15 -3.09 19.25 13.15
CA ALA A 15 -4.01 19.24 12.00
C ALA A 15 -3.29 19.00 10.68
N LEU A 16 -2.11 19.59 10.48
CA LEU A 16 -1.28 19.34 9.30
C LEU A 16 -0.71 17.93 9.30
N GLY A 17 -0.21 17.42 10.43
CA GLY A 17 0.21 16.03 10.56
C GLY A 17 -0.89 15.04 10.22
N PHE A 18 -2.10 15.28 10.72
CA PHE A 18 -3.29 14.51 10.36
C PHE A 18 -3.59 14.59 8.85
N SER A 19 -3.56 15.78 8.25
CA SER A 19 -3.80 15.97 6.82
C SER A 19 -2.80 15.15 5.98
N GLY A 20 -1.52 15.16 6.32
CA GLY A 20 -0.50 14.37 5.64
C GLY A 20 -0.73 12.85 5.71
N VAL A 21 -1.30 12.37 6.80
CA VAL A 21 -1.59 10.93 6.99
C VAL A 21 -2.87 10.53 6.28
N ILE A 22 -3.95 11.29 6.41
CA ILE A 22 -5.26 10.90 5.88
C ILE A 22 -5.30 10.85 4.35
N HIS A 23 -4.39 11.54 3.68
CA HIS A 23 -4.24 11.53 2.22
C HIS A 23 -3.24 10.48 1.72
N THR A 24 -2.59 9.72 2.62
CA THR A 24 -1.50 8.82 2.21
C THR A 24 -1.62 7.41 2.78
N ILE A 25 -2.41 7.22 3.84
CA ILE A 25 -2.69 5.91 4.46
C ILE A 25 -4.19 5.66 4.47
N ASP A 26 -4.63 4.58 3.82
CA ASP A 26 -6.04 4.21 3.72
C ASP A 26 -6.53 3.51 4.99
N THR A 27 -6.94 4.33 5.97
CA THR A 27 -7.54 3.89 7.23
C THR A 27 -8.54 4.92 7.72
N SER A 28 -9.60 4.48 8.39
CA SER A 28 -10.70 5.34 8.82
C SER A 28 -10.70 5.64 10.31
N GLU A 29 -10.07 4.78 11.12
CA GLU A 29 -10.05 4.93 12.58
C GLU A 29 -8.65 4.60 13.11
N PHE A 30 -8.02 5.53 13.83
CA PHE A 30 -6.69 5.35 14.39
C PHE A 30 -6.34 6.43 15.41
N LEU A 31 -5.35 6.13 16.24
CA LEU A 31 -4.63 7.12 17.03
C LEU A 31 -3.39 7.55 16.24
N LEU A 32 -3.25 8.83 15.99
CA LEU A 32 -2.08 9.43 15.37
C LEU A 32 -1.21 10.08 16.45
N PHE A 33 0.10 9.90 16.37
CA PHE A 33 1.01 10.74 17.12
C PHE A 33 2.20 11.18 16.26
N ASP A 34 2.57 12.46 16.39
CA ASP A 34 3.77 13.05 15.79
C ASP A 34 4.78 13.34 16.91
N LEU A 35 5.88 12.61 16.93
CA LEU A 35 6.91 12.77 17.94
C LEU A 35 8.01 13.71 17.45
N GLY A 36 7.91 14.94 17.89
CA GLY A 36 8.87 16.01 17.65
C GLY A 36 10.05 16.00 18.63
N GLY A 37 10.86 17.07 18.53
CA GLY A 37 11.96 17.32 19.48
C GLY A 37 11.48 17.88 20.81
N ALA A 38 10.60 18.89 20.78
CA ALA A 38 10.10 19.61 21.96
C ALA A 38 8.78 19.06 22.47
N SER A 39 7.89 18.64 21.58
CA SER A 39 6.52 18.22 21.88
C SER A 39 6.16 16.91 21.19
N ILE A 40 5.00 16.40 21.56
CA ILE A 40 4.28 15.35 20.84
C ILE A 40 2.85 15.81 20.59
N GLU A 41 2.40 15.70 19.37
CA GLU A 41 1.03 15.94 18.95
C GLU A 41 0.31 14.61 18.89
N ILE A 42 -0.85 14.48 19.55
CA ILE A 42 -1.66 13.27 19.57
C ILE A 42 -3.05 13.60 19.07
N SER A 43 -3.58 12.79 18.16
CA SER A 43 -4.90 12.97 17.57
C SER A 43 -5.66 11.66 17.54
N LEU A 44 -6.93 11.69 17.92
CA LEU A 44 -7.88 10.58 17.74
C LEU A 44 -8.67 10.83 16.47
N VAL A 45 -8.62 9.88 15.56
CA VAL A 45 -9.31 9.92 14.26
C VAL A 45 -10.38 8.84 14.21
N LYS A 46 -11.59 9.21 13.77
CA LYS A 46 -12.69 8.29 13.48
C LYS A 46 -13.42 8.74 12.21
N ASN A 47 -13.82 7.77 11.39
CA ASN A 47 -14.49 8.03 10.12
C ASN A 47 -13.73 9.07 9.25
N LYS A 48 -12.39 8.93 9.20
CA LYS A 48 -11.49 9.85 8.49
C LYS A 48 -11.58 11.32 8.97
N LYS A 49 -12.06 11.58 10.19
CA LYS A 49 -12.14 12.92 10.79
C LYS A 49 -11.35 12.95 12.09
N GLN A 50 -10.59 14.03 12.29
CA GLN A 50 -9.89 14.30 13.54
C GLN A 50 -10.93 14.76 14.59
N LEU A 51 -11.21 13.89 15.59
CA LEU A 51 -12.18 14.21 16.65
C LEU A 51 -11.55 15.01 17.78
N HIS A 52 -10.37 14.61 18.19
CA HIS A 52 -9.63 15.23 19.27
C HIS A 52 -8.17 15.40 18.88
N SER A 53 -7.54 16.44 19.37
CA SER A 53 -6.10 16.64 19.27
C SER A 53 -5.55 17.37 20.47
N VAL A 54 -4.31 17.08 20.84
CA VAL A 54 -3.57 17.74 21.91
C VAL A 54 -2.09 17.78 21.56
N SER A 55 -1.42 18.86 21.90
CA SER A 55 0.04 18.96 21.93
C SER A 55 0.50 18.94 23.40
N ILE A 56 1.47 18.07 23.68
CA ILE A 56 2.04 17.91 25.02
C ILE A 56 3.54 18.23 24.94
N PRO A 57 4.09 19.01 25.87
CA PRO A 57 5.50 19.41 25.85
C PRO A 57 6.42 18.27 26.36
N ILE A 58 6.34 17.12 25.72
CA ILE A 58 7.22 15.97 25.90
C ILE A 58 7.71 15.52 24.52
N GLY A 59 8.92 15.87 24.16
CA GLY A 59 9.56 15.48 22.90
C GLY A 59 10.87 14.73 23.15
N ALA A 60 11.49 14.24 22.10
CA ALA A 60 12.74 13.49 22.22
C ALA A 60 13.88 14.34 22.77
N VAL A 61 13.99 15.61 22.37
CA VAL A 61 15.02 16.54 22.85
C VAL A 61 14.68 17.03 24.27
N SER A 62 13.47 17.55 24.46
CA SER A 62 13.06 18.14 25.74
C SER A 62 13.16 17.15 26.91
N LEU A 63 12.83 15.88 26.69
CA LEU A 63 13.01 14.85 27.73
C LEU A 63 14.47 14.45 27.91
N THR A 64 15.25 14.41 26.82
CA THR A 64 16.69 14.13 26.94
C THR A 64 17.40 15.18 27.80
N GLU A 65 17.11 16.45 27.58
CA GLU A 65 17.66 17.55 28.38
C GLU A 65 17.19 17.50 29.82
N LYS A 66 15.87 17.32 30.05
CA LYS A 66 15.27 17.27 31.37
C LYS A 66 15.85 16.16 32.25
N PHE A 67 16.04 14.96 31.69
CA PHE A 67 16.48 13.79 32.44
C PHE A 67 17.94 13.40 32.17
N LYS A 68 18.68 14.18 31.36
CA LYS A 68 20.06 13.91 30.94
C LYS A 68 20.22 12.49 30.41
N SER A 69 19.25 12.05 29.55
CA SER A 69 19.08 10.65 29.14
C SER A 69 19.89 10.25 27.90
N SER A 70 20.92 11.01 27.54
CA SER A 70 21.81 10.71 26.40
C SER A 70 22.77 9.54 26.66
N GLY A 71 23.12 9.29 27.93
CA GLY A 71 23.99 8.21 28.38
C GLY A 71 23.31 6.83 28.44
N LEU A 72 24.02 5.88 29.06
CA LEU A 72 23.42 4.60 29.46
C LEU A 72 22.57 4.85 30.72
N LEU A 73 21.32 4.40 30.66
CA LEU A 73 20.36 4.62 31.73
C LEU A 73 20.28 3.41 32.66
N SER A 74 20.27 3.69 33.98
CA SER A 74 19.94 2.68 34.99
C SER A 74 18.45 2.31 34.96
N ALA A 75 18.09 1.16 35.52
CA ALA A 75 16.70 0.74 35.64
C ALA A 75 15.84 1.74 36.45
N ALA A 76 16.41 2.42 37.45
CA ALA A 76 15.75 3.44 38.25
C ALA A 76 15.43 4.70 37.43
N GLU A 77 16.39 5.19 36.61
CA GLU A 77 16.19 6.32 35.70
C GLU A 77 15.12 6.01 34.64
N ILE A 78 15.21 4.84 34.02
CA ILE A 78 14.20 4.38 33.05
C ILE A 78 12.80 4.38 33.71
N LYS A 79 12.66 3.83 34.90
CA LYS A 79 11.39 3.80 35.64
C LYS A 79 10.89 5.23 35.93
N HIS A 80 11.77 6.14 36.34
CA HIS A 80 11.42 7.52 36.63
C HIS A 80 10.94 8.27 35.39
N ILE A 81 11.67 8.19 34.25
CA ILE A 81 11.29 8.80 32.98
C ILE A 81 9.94 8.24 32.51
N ARG A 82 9.76 6.93 32.57
CA ARG A 82 8.50 6.29 32.19
C ARG A 82 7.32 6.76 33.03
N SER A 83 7.48 6.88 34.34
CA SER A 83 6.44 7.39 35.25
C SER A 83 6.03 8.82 34.88
N TYR A 84 7.00 9.68 34.55
CA TYR A 84 6.74 11.04 34.10
C TYR A 84 5.97 11.06 32.73
N ILE A 85 6.42 10.29 31.74
CA ILE A 85 5.73 10.19 30.45
C ILE A 85 4.30 9.68 30.65
N LYS A 86 4.15 8.60 31.42
CA LYS A 86 2.85 7.99 31.73
C LYS A 86 1.89 8.98 32.35
N SER A 87 2.34 9.80 33.36
CA SER A 87 1.49 10.81 33.99
C SER A 87 1.00 11.85 32.98
N LYS A 88 1.86 12.28 32.05
CA LYS A 88 1.50 13.22 30.99
C LYS A 88 0.50 12.64 29.99
N LEU A 89 0.68 11.40 29.56
CA LEU A 89 -0.24 10.74 28.64
C LEU A 89 -1.59 10.42 29.29
N GLN A 90 -1.60 10.02 30.57
CA GLN A 90 -2.83 9.72 31.31
C GLN A 90 -3.68 10.96 31.59
N SER A 91 -3.12 12.18 31.51
CA SER A 91 -3.90 13.42 31.62
C SER A 91 -4.78 13.69 30.39
N ILE A 92 -4.67 12.88 29.32
CA ILE A 92 -5.51 12.96 28.13
C ILE A 92 -6.79 12.13 28.38
N PRO A 93 -7.95 12.74 28.60
CA PRO A 93 -9.15 12.01 29.02
C PRO A 93 -9.71 11.08 27.94
N TRP A 94 -9.46 11.41 26.68
CA TRP A 94 -9.94 10.67 25.51
C TRP A 94 -8.90 9.68 24.92
N LEU A 95 -7.74 9.51 25.55
CA LEU A 95 -6.74 8.53 25.09
C LEU A 95 -7.35 7.12 25.16
N PRO A 96 -7.36 6.35 24.03
CA PRO A 96 -7.96 5.03 24.00
C PRO A 96 -7.31 4.07 25.00
N LYS A 97 -8.13 3.34 25.76
CA LYS A 97 -7.71 2.28 26.70
C LYS A 97 -7.90 0.88 26.13
N SER A 98 -8.49 0.77 24.95
CA SER A 98 -8.72 -0.46 24.18
C SER A 98 -7.84 -0.45 22.92
N PRO A 99 -7.52 -1.62 22.33
CA PRO A 99 -6.74 -1.69 21.12
C PRO A 99 -7.35 -0.86 19.98
N ILE A 100 -6.54 0.00 19.38
CA ILE A 100 -6.86 0.82 18.20
C ILE A 100 -5.64 0.83 17.28
N PRO A 101 -5.80 0.89 15.95
CA PRO A 101 -4.67 1.13 15.06
C PRO A 101 -3.92 2.39 15.46
N VAL A 102 -2.60 2.31 15.51
CA VAL A 102 -1.74 3.45 15.88
C VAL A 102 -0.84 3.78 14.70
N ILE A 103 -0.78 5.07 14.37
CA ILE A 103 0.10 5.60 13.32
C ILE A 103 1.08 6.58 13.97
N GLY A 104 2.36 6.45 13.65
CA GLY A 104 3.41 7.32 14.16
C GLY A 104 4.12 8.08 13.06
N ILE A 105 4.36 9.37 13.35
CA ILE A 105 5.16 10.29 12.54
C ILE A 105 6.39 10.72 13.35
N GLY A 106 7.39 11.21 12.68
CA GLY A 106 8.56 11.84 13.31
C GLY A 106 9.85 11.05 13.11
N GLY A 107 10.94 11.72 13.40
CA GLY A 107 12.28 11.18 13.16
C GLY A 107 12.63 10.00 14.06
N THR A 108 12.20 9.99 15.31
CA THR A 108 12.36 8.87 16.24
C THR A 108 11.66 7.62 15.72
N ILE A 109 10.40 7.76 15.29
CA ILE A 109 9.59 6.66 14.75
C ILE A 109 10.26 6.04 13.53
N ARG A 110 10.73 6.86 12.61
CA ARG A 110 11.44 6.40 11.41
C ARG A 110 12.73 5.67 11.74
N ASN A 111 13.49 6.12 12.76
CA ASN A 111 14.71 5.43 13.19
C ASN A 111 14.39 4.06 13.83
N LEU A 112 13.42 3.98 14.74
CA LEU A 112 12.99 2.72 15.36
C LEU A 112 12.54 1.70 14.27
N ALA A 113 11.80 2.17 13.27
CA ALA A 113 11.35 1.34 12.16
C ALA A 113 12.52 0.86 11.28
N LYS A 114 13.47 1.74 10.94
CA LYS A 114 14.68 1.37 10.18
C LYS A 114 15.50 0.32 10.91
N ILE A 115 15.71 0.50 12.21
CA ILE A 115 16.41 -0.46 13.04
C ILE A 115 15.69 -1.81 12.97
N HIS A 116 14.37 -1.82 13.19
CA HIS A 116 13.58 -3.05 13.10
C HIS A 116 13.70 -3.72 11.73
N GLN A 117 13.58 -2.97 10.62
CA GLN A 117 13.74 -3.52 9.27
C GLN A 117 15.11 -4.19 9.08
N ARG A 118 16.19 -3.56 9.57
CA ARG A 118 17.56 -4.09 9.45
C ARG A 118 17.76 -5.38 10.24
N TYR A 119 17.25 -5.42 11.49
CA TYR A 119 17.39 -6.60 12.35
C TYR A 119 16.47 -7.76 11.95
N SER A 120 15.30 -7.47 11.40
CA SER A 120 14.35 -8.49 10.93
C SER A 120 14.64 -9.00 9.52
N GLY A 121 15.64 -8.44 8.82
CA GLY A 121 15.91 -8.80 7.42
C GLY A 121 14.75 -8.41 6.48
N TYR A 122 13.97 -7.37 6.85
CA TYR A 122 12.81 -6.97 6.04
C TYR A 122 13.24 -6.56 4.62
N PRO A 123 12.63 -7.11 3.56
CA PRO A 123 13.18 -6.98 2.21
C PRO A 123 12.96 -5.60 1.56
N LEU A 124 12.04 -4.78 2.11
CA LEU A 124 11.75 -3.45 1.59
C LEU A 124 12.41 -2.38 2.46
N SER A 125 13.02 -1.37 1.84
CA SER A 125 13.61 -0.21 2.53
C SER A 125 12.61 0.93 2.79
N LYS A 126 11.42 0.88 2.16
CA LYS A 126 10.35 1.88 2.31
C LYS A 126 9.83 1.88 3.75
N LEU A 127 9.65 3.08 4.32
CA LEU A 127 9.12 3.24 5.68
C LEU A 127 7.65 3.64 5.70
N HIS A 128 7.20 4.39 4.68
CA HIS A 128 5.80 4.82 4.62
C HIS A 128 4.88 3.61 4.52
N ASN A 129 3.89 3.54 5.41
CA ASN A 129 2.97 2.42 5.58
C ASN A 129 3.64 1.08 6.01
N TYR A 130 4.86 1.15 6.56
CA TYR A 130 5.48 0.00 7.23
C TYR A 130 4.77 -0.27 8.56
N LYS A 131 4.27 -1.48 8.72
CA LYS A 131 3.60 -1.93 9.95
C LYS A 131 4.53 -2.85 10.73
N VAL A 132 4.83 -2.48 11.97
CA VAL A 132 5.67 -3.26 12.88
C VAL A 132 4.87 -3.65 14.13
N SER A 133 5.02 -4.89 14.59
CA SER A 133 4.37 -5.36 15.82
C SER A 133 4.91 -4.59 17.04
N SER A 134 4.06 -4.38 18.04
CA SER A 134 4.48 -3.76 19.30
C SER A 134 5.61 -4.55 19.97
N GLN A 135 5.56 -5.88 19.90
CA GLN A 135 6.63 -6.74 20.42
C GLN A 135 7.96 -6.50 19.68
N GLY A 136 7.94 -6.41 18.35
CA GLY A 136 9.14 -6.11 17.56
C GLY A 136 9.74 -4.75 17.91
N LEU A 137 8.88 -3.71 18.06
CA LEU A 137 9.32 -2.40 18.49
C LEU A 137 9.87 -2.38 19.92
N LEU A 138 9.22 -3.06 20.85
CA LEU A 138 9.68 -3.17 22.24
C LEU A 138 11.04 -3.87 22.32
N SER A 139 11.32 -4.86 21.46
CA SER A 139 12.64 -5.49 21.38
C SER A 139 13.72 -4.51 20.90
N VAL A 140 13.41 -3.70 19.88
CA VAL A 140 14.32 -2.63 19.41
C VAL A 140 14.56 -1.59 20.51
N ILE A 141 13.49 -1.14 21.19
CA ILE A 141 13.58 -0.18 22.27
C ILE A 141 14.45 -0.74 23.42
N HIS A 142 14.26 -2.00 23.79
CA HIS A 142 15.05 -2.65 24.83
C HIS A 142 16.55 -2.70 24.45
N MET A 143 16.87 -3.04 23.22
CA MET A 143 18.24 -3.04 22.71
C MET A 143 18.86 -1.64 22.80
N ILE A 144 18.16 -0.59 22.37
CA ILE A 144 18.63 0.80 22.42
C ILE A 144 18.93 1.21 23.87
N LEU A 145 18.02 0.93 24.81
CA LEU A 145 18.17 1.32 26.21
C LEU A 145 19.31 0.59 26.92
N LYS A 146 19.73 -0.56 26.43
CA LYS A 146 20.89 -1.31 26.97
C LYS A 146 22.22 -0.93 26.32
N SER A 147 22.19 -0.16 25.24
CA SER A 147 23.40 0.22 24.50
C SER A 147 24.02 1.49 25.06
N SER A 148 25.36 1.50 25.18
CA SER A 148 26.12 2.71 25.46
C SER A 148 26.03 3.72 24.27
N PRO A 149 26.37 4.99 24.46
CA PRO A 149 26.41 5.96 23.35
C PRO A 149 27.27 5.50 22.17
N GLU A 150 28.40 4.84 22.42
CA GLU A 150 29.32 4.32 21.42
C GLU A 150 28.69 3.14 20.63
N GLU A 151 28.02 2.24 21.33
CA GLU A 151 27.30 1.11 20.73
C GLU A 151 26.14 1.59 19.89
N ARG A 152 25.36 2.57 20.39
CA ARG A 152 24.22 3.15 19.63
C ARG A 152 24.63 3.73 18.29
N ARG A 153 25.80 4.38 18.19
CA ARG A 153 26.34 4.90 16.93
C ARG A 153 26.57 3.81 15.88
N LYS A 154 26.71 2.57 16.30
CA LYS A 154 26.94 1.40 15.45
C LYS A 154 25.65 0.64 15.10
N ILE A 155 24.50 1.00 15.67
CA ILE A 155 23.23 0.32 15.42
C ILE A 155 22.80 0.58 13.96
N PRO A 156 22.66 -0.47 13.12
CA PRO A 156 22.22 -0.31 11.74
C PRO A 156 20.79 0.28 11.68
N GLY A 157 20.63 1.38 10.96
CA GLY A 157 19.34 2.06 10.83
C GLY A 157 19.14 3.25 11.78
N LEU A 158 19.98 3.41 12.80
CA LEU A 158 20.01 4.62 13.63
C LEU A 158 20.87 5.70 12.97
N SER A 159 20.31 6.90 12.77
CA SER A 159 21.08 8.03 12.26
C SER A 159 21.97 8.62 13.36
N ALA A 160 23.19 9.04 13.04
CA ALA A 160 24.16 9.58 13.98
C ALA A 160 23.59 10.76 14.80
N GLU A 161 22.83 11.64 14.15
CA GLU A 161 22.21 12.82 14.74
C GLU A 161 21.16 12.51 15.82
N ARG A 162 20.73 11.25 15.93
CA ARG A 162 19.70 10.83 16.88
C ARG A 162 20.21 9.95 18.00
N GLY A 163 21.46 9.56 17.98
CA GLY A 163 22.06 8.69 18.98
C GLY A 163 21.86 9.18 20.43
N ASP A 164 21.89 10.49 20.62
CA ASP A 164 21.80 11.10 21.93
C ASP A 164 20.37 11.27 22.46
N ILE A 165 19.37 11.40 21.55
CA ILE A 165 17.98 11.67 21.93
C ILE A 165 17.06 10.45 21.77
N ILE A 166 17.58 9.35 21.23
CA ILE A 166 16.75 8.18 20.90
C ILE A 166 16.19 7.49 22.15
N ASN A 167 16.90 7.49 23.27
CA ASN A 167 16.43 6.89 24.52
C ASN A 167 15.10 7.50 24.98
N ALA A 168 15.04 8.82 25.09
CA ALA A 168 13.83 9.53 25.49
C ALA A 168 12.69 9.29 24.51
N GLY A 169 12.95 9.42 23.19
CA GLY A 169 11.97 9.17 22.15
C GLY A 169 11.44 7.74 22.16
N ALA A 170 12.31 6.74 22.34
CA ALA A 170 11.94 5.34 22.45
C ALA A 170 11.05 5.06 23.68
N LEU A 171 11.32 5.70 24.82
CA LEU A 171 10.49 5.58 26.02
C LEU A 171 9.09 6.19 25.81
N ILE A 172 8.98 7.31 25.07
CA ILE A 172 7.65 7.87 24.72
C ILE A 172 6.85 6.86 23.88
N VAL A 173 7.46 6.31 22.83
CA VAL A 173 6.81 5.31 21.97
C VAL A 173 6.36 4.09 22.79
N ARG A 174 7.23 3.59 23.66
CA ARG A 174 6.90 2.48 24.57
C ARG A 174 5.66 2.76 25.40
N GLU A 175 5.57 3.93 26.04
CA GLU A 175 4.44 4.25 26.90
C GLU A 175 3.14 4.43 26.09
N ILE A 176 3.18 4.99 24.89
CA ILE A 176 2.01 5.07 24.00
C ILE A 176 1.50 3.68 23.66
N LEU A 177 2.38 2.77 23.17
CA LEU A 177 1.99 1.40 22.83
C LEU A 177 1.42 0.65 24.04
N THR A 178 2.00 0.85 25.22
CA THR A 178 1.56 0.20 26.45
C THR A 178 0.18 0.70 26.90
N LEU A 179 -0.05 2.02 26.91
CA LEU A 179 -1.29 2.62 27.38
C LEU A 179 -2.46 2.35 26.42
N THR A 180 -2.22 2.36 25.12
CA THR A 180 -3.23 2.10 24.10
C THR A 180 -3.44 0.62 23.83
N LYS A 181 -2.63 -0.26 24.42
CA LYS A 181 -2.62 -1.70 24.14
C LYS A 181 -2.53 -2.02 22.64
N ALA A 182 -1.83 -1.18 21.89
CA ALA A 182 -1.70 -1.33 20.45
C ALA A 182 -0.92 -2.60 20.11
N GLU A 183 -1.44 -3.40 19.18
CA GLU A 183 -0.77 -4.62 18.71
C GLU A 183 0.39 -4.29 17.74
N SER A 184 0.30 -3.14 17.09
CA SER A 184 1.28 -2.71 16.09
C SER A 184 1.30 -1.20 15.94
N LEU A 185 2.40 -0.69 15.37
CA LEU A 185 2.57 0.69 14.93
C LEU A 185 2.75 0.73 13.43
N THR A 186 1.97 1.56 12.75
CA THR A 186 2.17 1.90 11.34
C THR A 186 2.99 3.18 11.23
N ILE A 187 4.00 3.17 10.40
CA ILE A 187 4.89 4.32 10.24
C ILE A 187 4.40 5.19 9.08
N SER A 188 4.18 6.47 9.31
CA SER A 188 3.97 7.41 8.21
C SER A 188 5.30 8.08 7.81
N GLY A 189 5.60 8.01 6.52
CA GLY A 189 6.65 8.82 5.91
C GLY A 189 6.19 10.25 5.63
N CYS A 190 4.88 10.47 5.63
CA CYS A 190 4.21 11.74 5.36
C CYS A 190 3.71 12.34 6.67
N GLY A 191 3.79 13.64 6.76
CA GLY A 191 3.41 14.38 7.97
C GLY A 191 3.12 15.85 7.67
N LEU A 192 3.65 16.75 8.50
CA LEU A 192 3.40 18.19 8.42
C LEU A 192 3.64 18.79 7.01
N ARG A 193 4.72 18.41 6.33
CA ARG A 193 5.05 18.98 5.00
C ARG A 193 4.02 18.58 3.95
N GLU A 194 3.67 17.31 3.90
CA GLU A 194 2.65 16.77 3.00
C GLU A 194 1.27 17.33 3.38
N GLY A 195 0.98 17.46 4.67
CA GLY A 195 -0.24 18.11 5.16
C GLY A 195 -0.36 19.56 4.75
N LEU A 196 0.73 20.31 4.75
CA LEU A 196 0.75 21.68 4.26
C LEU A 196 0.44 21.73 2.74
N PHE A 197 0.98 20.79 1.95
CA PHE A 197 0.65 20.65 0.54
C PHE A 197 -0.86 20.41 0.35
N TYR A 198 -1.45 19.45 1.04
CA TYR A 198 -2.88 19.12 0.91
C TYR A 198 -3.78 20.26 1.43
N HIS A 199 -3.34 21.00 2.44
CA HIS A 199 -4.06 22.18 2.91
C HIS A 199 -4.27 23.23 1.80
N TRP A 200 -3.30 23.37 0.89
CA TRP A 200 -3.40 24.25 -0.28
C TRP A 200 -4.08 23.57 -1.47
N TYR A 201 -3.84 22.29 -1.67
CA TYR A 201 -4.30 21.55 -2.84
C TYR A 201 -5.80 21.24 -2.80
N ASP A 202 -6.31 20.73 -1.69
CA ASP A 202 -7.68 20.24 -1.57
C ASP A 202 -8.75 21.30 -1.89
N PRO A 203 -8.67 22.55 -1.41
CA PRO A 203 -9.68 23.55 -1.71
C PRO A 203 -9.76 23.92 -3.20
N ILE A 204 -8.70 23.71 -3.94
CA ILE A 204 -8.57 24.08 -5.35
C ILE A 204 -8.93 22.88 -6.24
N TYR A 205 -8.34 21.71 -5.99
CA TYR A 205 -8.33 20.58 -6.90
C TYR A 205 -9.11 19.34 -6.40
N ASP A 206 -9.36 19.20 -5.10
CA ASP A 206 -10.08 18.04 -4.51
C ASP A 206 -11.28 18.48 -3.67
N LYS A 207 -12.13 19.35 -4.23
CA LYS A 207 -13.33 19.88 -3.55
C LYS A 207 -14.27 18.79 -3.04
N ASN A 208 -14.35 17.67 -3.76
CA ASN A 208 -15.20 16.53 -3.42
C ASN A 208 -14.51 15.50 -2.49
N LYS A 209 -13.26 15.75 -2.09
CA LYS A 209 -12.44 14.84 -1.28
C LYS A 209 -12.28 13.44 -1.90
N GLU A 210 -12.20 13.35 -3.21
CA GLU A 210 -12.03 12.09 -3.94
C GLU A 210 -10.73 11.37 -3.58
N LEU A 211 -9.65 12.13 -3.34
CA LEU A 211 -8.38 11.58 -2.86
C LEU A 211 -8.54 10.81 -1.55
N GLN A 212 -9.39 11.28 -0.65
CA GLN A 212 -9.65 10.58 0.62
C GLN A 212 -10.59 9.38 0.47
N HIS A 213 -11.55 9.41 -0.48
CA HIS A 213 -12.51 8.33 -0.69
C HIS A 213 -11.93 7.17 -1.50
N ASN A 214 -11.18 7.48 -2.57
CA ASN A 214 -10.59 6.51 -3.50
C ASN A 214 -9.07 6.70 -3.63
N MET A 215 -8.38 6.93 -2.51
CA MET A 215 -6.96 7.28 -2.44
C MET A 215 -6.08 6.42 -3.35
N LEU A 216 -6.22 5.12 -3.24
CA LEU A 216 -5.36 4.19 -3.96
C LEU A 216 -5.60 4.28 -5.48
N LEU A 217 -6.85 4.26 -5.92
CA LEU A 217 -7.18 4.36 -7.34
C LEU A 217 -6.80 5.73 -7.93
N SER A 218 -7.06 6.81 -7.19
CA SER A 218 -6.65 8.16 -7.60
C SER A 218 -5.14 8.27 -7.72
N SER A 219 -4.40 7.72 -6.74
CA SER A 219 -2.93 7.74 -6.76
C SER A 219 -2.35 6.95 -7.93
N VAL A 220 -2.92 5.76 -8.24
CA VAL A 220 -2.49 4.98 -9.40
C VAL A 220 -2.83 5.69 -10.70
N ARG A 221 -4.02 6.25 -10.85
CA ARG A 221 -4.41 7.00 -12.05
C ARG A 221 -3.50 8.21 -12.28
N ASN A 222 -3.17 8.95 -11.21
CA ASN A 222 -2.23 10.06 -11.31
C ASN A 222 -0.85 9.59 -11.77
N TYR A 223 -0.33 8.51 -11.19
CA TYR A 223 0.94 7.93 -11.61
C TYR A 223 0.88 7.47 -13.08
N TYR A 224 -0.15 6.70 -13.45
CA TYR A 224 -0.38 6.23 -14.80
C TYR A 224 -0.46 7.37 -15.84
N SER A 225 -1.13 8.46 -15.51
CA SER A 225 -1.27 9.62 -16.41
C SER A 225 0.06 10.35 -16.68
N THR A 226 1.07 10.15 -15.83
CA THR A 226 2.42 10.72 -16.04
C THR A 226 3.31 9.84 -16.93
N LEU A 227 2.90 8.62 -17.21
CA LEU A 227 3.68 7.68 -18.02
C LEU A 227 3.47 7.99 -19.53
N PRO A 228 4.54 8.21 -20.27
CA PRO A 228 4.47 8.46 -21.72
C PRO A 228 4.24 7.14 -22.50
N LEU A 229 3.15 6.44 -22.19
CA LEU A 229 2.77 5.21 -22.90
C LEU A 229 2.26 5.53 -24.29
N LYS A 230 2.57 4.66 -25.25
CA LYS A 230 2.14 4.81 -26.65
C LYS A 230 0.66 4.48 -26.83
N ASP A 231 0.13 3.53 -26.08
CA ASP A 231 -1.22 3.01 -26.23
C ASP A 231 -1.94 2.92 -24.88
N HIS A 232 -2.56 4.02 -24.50
CA HIS A 232 -3.40 4.07 -23.29
C HIS A 232 -4.75 3.33 -23.48
N ASP A 233 -5.23 3.21 -24.70
CA ASP A 233 -6.53 2.59 -24.97
C ASP A 233 -6.44 1.08 -24.87
N HIS A 234 -5.37 0.46 -25.40
CA HIS A 234 -5.05 -0.94 -25.17
C HIS A 234 -4.99 -1.27 -23.67
N THR A 235 -4.19 -0.51 -22.90
CA THR A 235 -4.03 -0.74 -21.47
C THR A 235 -5.37 -0.69 -20.71
N ARG A 236 -6.24 0.27 -21.03
CA ARG A 236 -7.57 0.38 -20.41
C ARG A 236 -8.47 -0.78 -20.81
N TYR A 237 -8.41 -1.15 -22.08
CA TYR A 237 -9.21 -2.23 -22.64
C TYR A 237 -8.87 -3.59 -22.05
N VAL A 238 -7.59 -3.97 -22.02
CA VAL A 238 -7.10 -5.18 -21.37
C VAL A 238 -7.47 -5.20 -19.89
N THR A 239 -7.33 -4.06 -19.19
CA THR A 239 -7.78 -3.93 -17.80
C THR A 239 -9.26 -4.23 -17.65
N ALA A 240 -10.11 -3.69 -18.53
CA ALA A 240 -11.56 -3.92 -18.49
C ALA A 240 -11.92 -5.38 -18.75
N LEU A 241 -11.27 -6.05 -19.70
CA LEU A 241 -11.45 -7.48 -19.96
C LEU A 241 -11.07 -8.33 -18.74
N ALA A 242 -9.90 -8.07 -18.14
CA ALA A 242 -9.44 -8.78 -16.94
C ALA A 242 -10.40 -8.62 -15.77
N LEU A 243 -10.91 -7.40 -15.52
CA LEU A 243 -11.88 -7.12 -14.49
C LEU A 243 -13.24 -7.79 -14.76
N SER A 244 -13.69 -7.82 -16.01
CA SER A 244 -14.93 -8.51 -16.40
C SER A 244 -14.86 -10.01 -16.09
N MET A 245 -13.75 -10.67 -16.39
CA MET A 245 -13.53 -12.08 -16.06
C MET A 245 -13.44 -12.27 -14.52
N PHE A 246 -12.74 -11.40 -13.82
CA PHE A 246 -12.65 -11.45 -12.37
C PHE A 246 -14.02 -11.34 -11.71
N ASP A 247 -14.83 -10.36 -12.09
CA ASP A 247 -16.16 -10.12 -11.48
C ASP A 247 -17.09 -11.33 -11.61
N GLN A 248 -17.00 -12.05 -12.74
CA GLN A 248 -17.81 -13.23 -13.00
C GLN A 248 -17.31 -14.49 -12.29
N TRP A 249 -15.98 -14.66 -12.13
CA TRP A 249 -15.40 -15.86 -11.52
C TRP A 249 -14.84 -15.67 -10.09
N ARG A 250 -14.91 -14.47 -9.52
CA ARG A 250 -14.36 -14.19 -8.19
C ARG A 250 -14.86 -15.14 -7.09
N LYS A 251 -16.12 -15.59 -7.18
CA LYS A 251 -16.71 -16.52 -6.20
C LYS A 251 -16.09 -17.92 -6.30
N ILE A 252 -15.78 -18.40 -7.51
CA ILE A 252 -15.16 -19.70 -7.76
C ILE A 252 -13.80 -19.76 -7.07
N TYR A 253 -13.02 -18.69 -7.18
CA TYR A 253 -11.68 -18.58 -6.59
C TYR A 253 -11.67 -17.97 -5.18
N GLN A 254 -12.85 -17.73 -4.58
CA GLN A 254 -12.99 -17.13 -3.24
C GLN A 254 -12.12 -15.86 -3.07
N MET A 255 -12.15 -15.00 -4.09
CA MET A 255 -11.33 -13.78 -4.10
C MET A 255 -12.00 -12.66 -3.30
N PRO A 256 -11.30 -12.04 -2.33
CA PRO A 256 -11.76 -10.83 -1.64
C PRO A 256 -11.94 -9.65 -2.61
N ASP A 257 -12.84 -8.72 -2.27
CA ASP A 257 -13.09 -7.51 -3.09
C ASP A 257 -11.82 -6.68 -3.33
N ARG A 258 -10.92 -6.64 -2.36
CA ARG A 258 -9.64 -5.92 -2.47
C ARG A 258 -8.76 -6.45 -3.62
N MET A 259 -8.89 -7.72 -3.98
CA MET A 259 -8.15 -8.32 -5.12
C MET A 259 -8.57 -7.72 -6.46
N ARG A 260 -9.86 -7.31 -6.59
CA ARG A 260 -10.33 -6.58 -7.78
C ARG A 260 -9.58 -5.25 -7.96
N THR A 261 -9.39 -4.53 -6.86
CA THR A 261 -8.64 -3.27 -6.88
C THR A 261 -7.19 -3.50 -7.29
N LEU A 262 -6.54 -4.53 -6.75
CA LEU A 262 -5.15 -4.86 -7.13
C LEU A 262 -5.02 -5.28 -8.60
N LEU A 263 -5.98 -6.07 -9.12
CA LEU A 263 -6.02 -6.43 -10.54
C LEU A 263 -6.22 -5.19 -11.42
N HIS A 264 -7.11 -4.28 -11.03
CA HIS A 264 -7.31 -3.00 -11.74
C HIS A 264 -6.00 -2.20 -11.84
N MET A 265 -5.27 -2.09 -10.73
CA MET A 265 -4.00 -1.36 -10.72
C MET A 265 -2.93 -2.06 -11.54
N ALA A 266 -2.80 -3.37 -11.39
CA ALA A 266 -1.86 -4.15 -12.18
C ALA A 266 -2.17 -4.04 -13.67
N GLY A 267 -3.46 -4.06 -14.05
CA GLY A 267 -3.90 -3.83 -15.41
C GLY A 267 -3.51 -2.46 -15.95
N LEU A 268 -3.69 -1.38 -15.17
CA LEU A 268 -3.25 -0.05 -15.58
C LEU A 268 -1.72 0.07 -15.70
N LEU A 269 -0.96 -0.73 -14.97
CA LEU A 269 0.50 -0.61 -14.89
C LEU A 269 1.26 -1.72 -15.63
N HIS A 270 0.56 -2.69 -16.26
CA HIS A 270 1.22 -3.85 -16.85
C HIS A 270 2.24 -3.48 -17.92
N ASP A 271 1.95 -2.45 -18.70
CA ASP A 271 2.78 -1.92 -19.78
C ASP A 271 3.67 -0.73 -19.40
N ALA A 272 3.63 -0.29 -18.15
CA ALA A 272 4.43 0.86 -17.68
C ALA A 272 5.92 0.74 -18.02
N GLY A 273 6.44 -0.47 -18.07
CA GLY A 273 7.85 -0.75 -18.37
C GLY A 273 8.26 -0.53 -19.83
N GLN A 274 7.32 -0.40 -20.75
CA GLN A 274 7.61 -0.06 -22.15
C GLN A 274 8.29 1.32 -22.29
N VAL A 275 8.08 2.20 -21.31
CA VAL A 275 8.79 3.50 -21.20
C VAL A 275 10.30 3.31 -21.09
N ILE A 276 10.75 2.19 -20.49
CA ILE A 276 12.17 1.86 -20.36
C ILE A 276 12.64 1.09 -21.60
N ASN A 277 11.97 -0.02 -21.91
CA ASN A 277 12.27 -0.85 -23.06
C ASN A 277 11.08 -1.78 -23.35
N TYR A 278 10.79 -1.99 -24.62
CA TYR A 278 9.79 -2.98 -25.08
C TYR A 278 10.19 -4.40 -24.66
N TYR A 279 11.47 -4.77 -24.84
CA TYR A 279 11.93 -6.09 -24.43
C TYR A 279 11.98 -6.22 -22.93
N SER A 280 11.39 -7.31 -22.42
CA SER A 280 11.28 -7.57 -20.96
C SER A 280 10.49 -6.51 -20.19
N HIS A 281 9.60 -5.76 -20.85
CA HIS A 281 8.82 -4.69 -20.22
C HIS A 281 8.03 -5.18 -19.01
N ALA A 282 7.58 -6.42 -18.95
CA ALA A 282 6.92 -7.00 -17.80
C ALA A 282 7.78 -6.89 -16.51
N ARG A 283 9.10 -7.10 -16.60
CA ARG A 283 10.03 -6.90 -15.49
C ARG A 283 10.20 -5.43 -15.14
N HIS A 284 10.29 -4.58 -16.16
CA HIS A 284 10.39 -3.14 -15.96
C HIS A 284 9.11 -2.59 -15.34
N SER A 285 7.95 -3.04 -15.78
CA SER A 285 6.64 -2.68 -15.21
C SER A 285 6.53 -3.10 -13.74
N ALA A 286 6.97 -4.33 -13.41
CA ALA A 286 7.01 -4.80 -12.04
C ALA A 286 7.94 -3.94 -11.16
N TYR A 287 9.14 -3.61 -11.64
CA TYR A 287 10.08 -2.74 -10.94
C TYR A 287 9.48 -1.35 -10.72
N MET A 288 8.90 -0.75 -11.75
CA MET A 288 8.23 0.55 -11.65
C MET A 288 7.09 0.52 -10.65
N THR A 289 6.23 -0.50 -10.69
CA THR A 289 5.12 -0.70 -9.74
C THR A 289 5.62 -0.87 -8.30
N ALA A 290 6.66 -1.67 -8.08
CA ALA A 290 7.24 -1.89 -6.76
C ALA A 290 7.86 -0.63 -6.15
N ASN A 291 8.35 0.31 -6.98
CA ASN A 291 9.02 1.53 -6.55
C ASN A 291 8.16 2.80 -6.73
N ALA A 292 6.97 2.70 -7.31
CA ALA A 292 6.09 3.84 -7.51
C ALA A 292 5.68 4.51 -6.18
N HIS A 293 5.61 5.84 -6.21
CA HIS A 293 5.06 6.64 -5.11
C HIS A 293 3.52 6.66 -5.19
N ILE A 294 2.93 5.51 -4.88
CA ILE A 294 1.48 5.33 -4.83
C ILE A 294 1.07 5.23 -3.37
N PHE A 295 0.04 5.98 -2.98
CA PHE A 295 -0.50 6.01 -1.64
C PHE A 295 -1.71 5.10 -1.48
N GLY A 296 -2.05 4.74 -0.25
CA GLY A 296 -3.24 3.97 0.08
C GLY A 296 -3.09 2.44 -0.01
N TRP A 297 -1.91 1.92 -0.35
CA TRP A 297 -1.64 0.48 -0.29
C TRP A 297 -0.63 0.11 0.79
N SER A 298 -0.73 -1.10 1.30
CA SER A 298 0.26 -1.70 2.18
C SER A 298 1.47 -2.21 1.37
N HIS A 299 2.59 -2.47 2.05
CA HIS A 299 3.76 -3.09 1.42
C HIS A 299 3.41 -4.41 0.72
N LYS A 300 2.57 -5.25 1.34
CA LYS A 300 2.09 -6.50 0.74
C LYS A 300 1.32 -6.25 -0.55
N GLU A 301 0.38 -5.32 -0.54
CA GLU A 301 -0.42 -4.99 -1.73
C GLU A 301 0.43 -4.44 -2.86
N GLN A 302 1.44 -3.64 -2.54
CA GLN A 302 2.41 -3.15 -3.53
C GLN A 302 3.17 -4.30 -4.17
N VAL A 303 3.65 -5.26 -3.38
CA VAL A 303 4.36 -6.46 -3.89
C VAL A 303 3.41 -7.34 -4.70
N LEU A 304 2.18 -7.57 -4.21
CA LEU A 304 1.17 -8.34 -4.96
C LEU A 304 0.90 -7.70 -6.33
N CYS A 305 0.68 -6.39 -6.38
CA CYS A 305 0.43 -5.66 -7.63
C CYS A 305 1.63 -5.77 -8.58
N ALA A 306 2.85 -5.58 -8.08
CA ALA A 306 4.07 -5.71 -8.87
C ALA A 306 4.25 -7.14 -9.44
N LEU A 307 3.89 -8.18 -8.69
CA LEU A 307 3.96 -9.56 -9.15
C LEU A 307 2.89 -9.86 -10.23
N ILE A 308 1.65 -9.37 -10.04
CA ILE A 308 0.60 -9.50 -11.06
C ILE A 308 1.08 -8.85 -12.37
N THR A 309 1.65 -7.66 -12.25
CA THR A 309 2.24 -6.93 -13.39
C THR A 309 3.41 -7.69 -14.02
N ALA A 310 4.28 -8.32 -13.21
CA ALA A 310 5.42 -9.11 -13.72
C ALA A 310 5.00 -10.31 -14.56
N PHE A 311 3.81 -10.85 -14.31
CA PHE A 311 3.36 -12.11 -14.89
C PHE A 311 2.22 -11.95 -15.91
N HIS A 312 1.97 -10.74 -16.45
CA HIS A 312 0.92 -10.52 -17.44
C HIS A 312 1.16 -11.24 -18.79
N HIS A 313 2.37 -11.70 -19.08
CA HIS A 313 2.67 -12.59 -20.22
C HIS A 313 2.80 -14.08 -19.81
N GLY A 314 2.51 -14.40 -18.56
CA GLY A 314 2.54 -15.74 -18.01
C GLY A 314 3.40 -15.87 -16.76
N PHE A 315 3.00 -16.79 -15.90
CA PHE A 315 3.63 -17.02 -14.62
C PHE A 315 4.99 -17.74 -14.77
N SER A 316 5.99 -17.29 -14.01
CA SER A 316 7.31 -17.93 -13.94
C SER A 316 7.76 -18.12 -12.48
N GLY A 317 7.81 -19.38 -12.03
CA GLY A 317 8.32 -19.73 -10.70
C GLY A 317 9.79 -19.36 -10.50
N LYS A 318 10.59 -19.33 -11.58
CA LYS A 318 11.99 -18.88 -11.52
C LYS A 318 12.10 -17.38 -11.23
N ILE A 319 11.27 -16.58 -11.88
CA ILE A 319 11.20 -15.13 -11.62
C ILE A 319 10.70 -14.89 -10.20
N LEU A 320 9.63 -15.57 -9.77
CA LEU A 320 9.09 -15.44 -8.42
C LEU A 320 10.16 -15.66 -7.34
N LYS A 321 10.96 -16.71 -7.47
CA LYS A 321 12.04 -17.04 -6.52
C LYS A 321 13.17 -15.99 -6.49
N SER A 322 13.34 -15.21 -7.55
CA SER A 322 14.38 -14.17 -7.63
C SER A 322 13.98 -12.84 -6.97
N ILE A 323 12.69 -12.67 -6.63
CA ILE A 323 12.15 -11.44 -6.04
C ILE A 323 12.14 -11.58 -4.52
N LYS A 324 13.08 -10.91 -3.84
CA LYS A 324 13.22 -10.98 -2.36
C LYS A 324 11.99 -10.51 -1.61
N GLU A 325 11.29 -9.54 -2.17
CA GLU A 325 10.09 -8.93 -1.58
C GLU A 325 8.95 -9.93 -1.37
N THR A 326 8.96 -11.07 -2.08
CA THR A 326 7.99 -12.16 -1.89
C THR A 326 8.01 -12.76 -0.49
N GLN A 327 9.11 -12.61 0.25
CA GLN A 327 9.24 -13.12 1.63
C GLN A 327 8.21 -12.54 2.61
N ILE A 328 7.58 -11.41 2.30
CA ILE A 328 6.51 -10.86 3.15
C ILE A 328 5.12 -11.43 2.81
N LEU A 329 5.02 -12.26 1.78
CA LEU A 329 3.76 -12.86 1.32
C LEU A 329 3.59 -14.27 1.87
N THR A 330 2.35 -14.65 2.09
CA THR A 330 1.96 -16.03 2.40
C THR A 330 1.76 -16.82 1.11
N GLU A 331 1.79 -18.16 1.19
CA GLU A 331 1.50 -19.04 0.05
C GLU A 331 0.13 -18.75 -0.56
N LYS A 332 -0.90 -18.53 0.27
CA LYS A 332 -2.24 -18.14 -0.19
C LYS A 332 -2.26 -16.83 -0.97
N GLU A 333 -1.43 -15.84 -0.58
CA GLU A 333 -1.28 -14.60 -1.32
C GLU A 333 -0.57 -14.82 -2.67
N ILE A 334 0.42 -15.71 -2.71
CA ILE A 334 1.10 -16.10 -3.95
C ILE A 334 0.15 -16.83 -4.90
N ASP A 335 -0.70 -17.74 -4.40
CA ASP A 335 -1.71 -18.40 -5.23
C ASP A 335 -2.73 -17.41 -5.82
N ARG A 336 -3.12 -16.40 -5.06
CA ARG A 336 -3.94 -15.31 -5.60
C ARG A 336 -3.22 -14.54 -6.71
N VAL A 337 -1.92 -14.27 -6.58
CA VAL A 337 -1.13 -13.65 -7.65
C VAL A 337 -1.17 -14.49 -8.91
N LYS A 338 -0.99 -15.82 -8.81
CA LYS A 338 -1.05 -16.72 -9.97
C LYS A 338 -2.37 -16.59 -10.74
N ILE A 339 -3.49 -16.62 -10.00
CA ILE A 339 -4.82 -16.53 -10.61
C ILE A 339 -5.07 -15.15 -11.22
N LEU A 340 -4.73 -14.07 -10.51
CA LEU A 340 -4.91 -12.70 -11.03
C LEU A 340 -4.01 -12.43 -12.23
N SER A 341 -2.78 -12.93 -12.21
CA SER A 341 -1.87 -12.85 -13.36
C SER A 341 -2.40 -13.63 -14.56
N ALA A 342 -3.05 -14.77 -14.32
CA ALA A 342 -3.67 -15.55 -15.39
C ALA A 342 -4.86 -14.81 -16.03
N PHE A 343 -5.67 -14.11 -15.25
CA PHE A 343 -6.73 -13.24 -15.81
C PHE A 343 -6.14 -12.11 -16.65
N LEU A 344 -5.09 -11.46 -16.16
CA LEU A 344 -4.46 -10.36 -16.89
C LEU A 344 -3.79 -10.87 -18.18
N ALA A 345 -3.05 -11.98 -18.10
CA ALA A 345 -2.40 -12.61 -19.26
C ALA A 345 -3.41 -13.08 -20.32
N LEU A 346 -4.57 -13.59 -19.88
CA LEU A 346 -5.63 -13.97 -20.80
C LEU A 346 -6.22 -12.74 -21.49
N ALA A 347 -6.52 -11.67 -20.73
CA ALA A 347 -7.03 -10.42 -21.29
C ALA A 347 -6.06 -9.79 -22.29
N GLU A 348 -4.76 -9.81 -22.00
CA GLU A 348 -3.69 -9.35 -22.86
C GLU A 348 -3.67 -10.14 -24.19
N SER A 349 -3.73 -11.47 -24.11
CA SER A 349 -3.72 -12.33 -25.30
C SER A 349 -4.97 -12.18 -26.19
N LEU A 350 -6.07 -11.67 -25.63
CA LEU A 350 -7.30 -11.42 -26.37
C LEU A 350 -7.25 -10.12 -27.19
N ASP A 351 -6.36 -9.20 -26.84
CA ASP A 351 -6.15 -7.93 -27.58
C ASP A 351 -4.69 -7.77 -28.06
N GLU A 352 -3.99 -8.89 -28.32
CA GLU A 352 -2.60 -8.91 -28.80
C GLU A 352 -2.35 -8.01 -30.03
N ASN A 353 -3.37 -7.86 -30.88
CA ASN A 353 -3.31 -7.02 -32.07
C ASN A 353 -3.62 -5.54 -31.82
N HIS A 354 -3.98 -5.16 -30.57
CA HIS A 354 -4.42 -3.80 -30.17
C HIS A 354 -5.62 -3.27 -30.99
N GLU A 355 -6.49 -4.17 -31.42
CA GLU A 355 -7.63 -3.81 -32.29
C GLU A 355 -8.94 -3.58 -31.50
N GLN A 356 -8.99 -3.93 -30.22
CA GLN A 356 -10.15 -3.75 -29.32
C GLN A 356 -11.47 -4.30 -29.90
N CYS A 357 -11.40 -5.49 -30.46
CA CYS A 357 -12.49 -6.07 -31.23
C CYS A 357 -13.56 -6.79 -30.43
N ILE A 358 -13.37 -6.93 -29.11
CA ILE A 358 -14.29 -7.63 -28.23
C ILE A 358 -15.26 -6.62 -27.61
N SER A 359 -16.54 -6.82 -27.83
CA SER A 359 -17.60 -6.01 -27.25
C SER A 359 -18.03 -6.50 -25.85
N GLN A 360 -17.97 -7.83 -25.64
CA GLN A 360 -18.42 -8.45 -24.38
C GLN A 360 -17.70 -9.78 -24.14
N VAL A 361 -17.44 -10.08 -22.88
CA VAL A 361 -16.95 -11.37 -22.40
C VAL A 361 -17.96 -11.91 -21.39
N ILE A 362 -18.52 -13.09 -21.66
CA ILE A 362 -19.41 -13.81 -20.74
C ILE A 362 -18.68 -15.06 -20.25
N CYS A 363 -18.48 -15.14 -18.94
CA CYS A 363 -17.82 -16.26 -18.30
C CYS A 363 -18.84 -17.14 -17.59
N THR A 364 -18.84 -18.43 -17.93
CA THR A 364 -19.67 -19.44 -17.29
C THR A 364 -18.83 -20.52 -16.66
N SER A 365 -19.39 -21.30 -15.76
CA SER A 365 -18.70 -22.41 -15.10
C SER A 365 -19.59 -23.60 -14.94
N THR A 366 -19.02 -24.78 -15.09
CA THR A 366 -19.57 -26.06 -14.65
C THR A 366 -18.79 -26.54 -13.43
N PRO A 367 -19.18 -27.60 -12.74
CA PRO A 367 -18.38 -28.17 -11.66
C PRO A 367 -16.96 -28.59 -12.06
N SER A 368 -16.73 -28.86 -13.36
CA SER A 368 -15.47 -29.38 -13.88
C SER A 368 -14.76 -28.51 -14.91
N SER A 369 -15.35 -27.42 -15.39
CA SER A 369 -14.75 -26.57 -16.43
C SER A 369 -15.21 -25.14 -16.38
N LEU A 370 -14.42 -24.25 -16.96
CA LEU A 370 -14.73 -22.83 -17.19
C LEU A 370 -14.87 -22.57 -18.68
N ASN A 371 -15.82 -21.69 -19.03
CA ASN A 371 -16.08 -21.34 -20.43
C ASN A 371 -16.11 -19.80 -20.57
N ILE A 372 -15.49 -19.30 -21.63
CA ILE A 372 -15.53 -17.89 -22.00
C ILE A 372 -16.22 -17.78 -23.36
N HIS A 373 -17.29 -17.02 -23.40
CA HIS A 373 -17.96 -16.64 -24.63
C HIS A 373 -17.57 -15.21 -24.97
N ILE A 374 -16.91 -15.03 -26.12
CA ILE A 374 -16.38 -13.75 -26.56
C ILE A 374 -17.24 -13.25 -27.72
N TYR A 375 -17.86 -12.09 -27.56
CA TYR A 375 -18.66 -11.42 -28.57
C TYR A 375 -17.84 -10.31 -29.24
N LEU A 376 -17.74 -10.35 -30.54
CA LEU A 376 -17.00 -9.38 -31.36
C LEU A 376 -17.87 -8.15 -31.65
N ASN A 377 -17.24 -7.01 -31.85
CA ASN A 377 -17.90 -5.78 -32.31
C ASN A 377 -17.90 -5.63 -33.83
N ARG A 378 -17.16 -6.52 -34.54
CA ARG A 378 -17.09 -6.60 -35.99
C ARG A 378 -16.98 -8.05 -36.45
N ASP A 379 -17.38 -8.33 -37.69
CA ASP A 379 -17.45 -9.71 -38.22
C ASP A 379 -16.11 -10.18 -38.85
N ASN A 380 -15.30 -9.27 -39.37
CA ASN A 380 -14.02 -9.58 -40.00
C ASN A 380 -12.84 -9.46 -39.04
N PHE A 381 -12.76 -10.34 -38.05
CA PHE A 381 -11.68 -10.37 -37.06
C PHE A 381 -10.85 -11.66 -37.17
N ILE A 382 -9.53 -11.50 -37.18
CA ILE A 382 -8.62 -12.65 -37.15
C ILE A 382 -8.36 -12.99 -35.68
N VAL A 383 -8.91 -14.11 -35.24
CA VAL A 383 -8.71 -14.58 -33.85
C VAL A 383 -7.23 -14.85 -33.60
N PRO A 384 -6.62 -14.33 -32.54
CA PRO A 384 -5.21 -14.60 -32.16
C PRO A 384 -5.08 -16.03 -31.59
N ALA A 385 -5.35 -17.03 -32.41
CA ALA A 385 -5.52 -18.42 -31.98
C ALA A 385 -4.28 -19.02 -31.33
N HIS A 386 -3.08 -18.65 -31.79
CA HIS A 386 -1.84 -19.22 -31.25
C HIS A 386 -1.49 -18.68 -29.87
N ALA A 387 -1.55 -17.36 -29.70
CA ALA A 387 -1.30 -16.72 -28.40
C ALA A 387 -2.33 -17.18 -27.37
N THR A 388 -3.61 -17.16 -27.74
CA THR A 388 -4.72 -17.61 -26.90
C THR A 388 -4.56 -19.07 -26.46
N LYS A 389 -4.19 -19.99 -27.35
CA LYS A 389 -3.97 -21.41 -27.01
C LYS A 389 -2.86 -21.60 -25.99
N LYS A 390 -1.75 -20.88 -26.13
CA LYS A 390 -0.63 -20.92 -25.16
C LYS A 390 -1.06 -20.45 -23.77
N ILE A 391 -1.81 -19.35 -23.73
CA ILE A 391 -2.28 -18.76 -22.47
C ILE A 391 -3.36 -19.64 -21.82
N ILE A 392 -4.27 -20.25 -22.60
CA ILE A 392 -5.24 -21.24 -22.07
C ILE A 392 -4.50 -22.35 -21.34
N SER A 393 -3.50 -22.98 -21.98
CA SER A 393 -2.72 -24.05 -21.35
C SER A 393 -2.00 -23.60 -20.08
N ALA A 394 -1.50 -22.36 -20.03
CA ALA A 394 -0.90 -21.77 -18.83
C ALA A 394 -1.95 -21.51 -17.75
N TYR A 395 -3.12 -20.99 -18.12
CA TYR A 395 -4.25 -20.75 -17.23
C TYR A 395 -4.73 -22.04 -16.54
N GLU A 396 -4.97 -23.12 -17.32
CA GLU A 396 -5.43 -24.40 -16.82
C GLU A 396 -4.47 -24.99 -15.75
N LYS A 397 -3.15 -24.87 -15.99
CA LYS A 397 -2.13 -25.29 -15.03
C LYS A 397 -2.13 -24.48 -13.72
N LEU A 398 -2.44 -23.18 -13.80
CA LEU A 398 -2.41 -22.29 -12.63
C LEU A 398 -3.74 -22.30 -11.87
N CYS A 399 -4.85 -22.42 -12.57
CA CYS A 399 -6.19 -22.24 -12.02
C CYS A 399 -6.91 -23.56 -11.77
N HIS A 400 -6.32 -24.70 -12.20
CA HIS A 400 -6.80 -26.06 -11.97
C HIS A 400 -8.20 -26.37 -12.57
N TYR A 401 -8.61 -25.61 -13.59
CA TYR A 401 -9.85 -25.82 -14.34
C TYR A 401 -9.55 -25.85 -15.82
N PRO A 402 -10.07 -26.84 -16.57
CA PRO A 402 -10.12 -26.77 -18.03
C PRO A 402 -10.84 -25.51 -18.49
N LEU A 403 -10.28 -24.85 -19.50
CA LEU A 403 -10.81 -23.60 -20.05
C LEU A 403 -11.13 -23.73 -21.52
N THR A 404 -12.36 -23.40 -21.91
CA THR A 404 -12.76 -23.29 -23.31
C THR A 404 -13.11 -21.85 -23.65
N ILE A 405 -12.75 -21.44 -24.89
CA ILE A 405 -13.09 -20.11 -25.42
C ILE A 405 -13.89 -20.32 -26.70
N GLN A 406 -15.03 -19.67 -26.79
CA GLN A 406 -15.89 -19.65 -27.99
C GLN A 406 -16.04 -18.21 -28.46
N TRP A 407 -15.90 -17.99 -29.76
CA TRP A 407 -15.97 -16.71 -30.43
C TRP A 407 -17.28 -16.56 -31.18
N PHE A 408 -17.97 -15.45 -31.02
CA PHE A 408 -19.23 -15.13 -31.63
C PHE A 408 -19.14 -13.82 -32.42
N PRO A 409 -19.55 -13.79 -33.70
CA PRO A 409 -19.58 -12.59 -34.52
C PRO A 409 -20.58 -11.56 -33.98
N SER A 410 -20.45 -10.31 -34.40
CA SER A 410 -21.30 -9.19 -33.93
C SER A 410 -22.79 -9.39 -34.25
N SER A 411 -23.09 -10.06 -35.38
CA SER A 411 -24.46 -10.41 -35.77
C SER A 411 -25.19 -11.24 -34.74
N ARG A 412 -24.52 -12.18 -34.07
CA ARG A 412 -25.11 -13.05 -33.03
C ARG A 412 -25.38 -12.37 -31.71
N GLN A 413 -24.66 -11.29 -31.38
CA GLN A 413 -24.91 -10.50 -30.18
C GLN A 413 -26.30 -9.83 -30.21
N LYS A 414 -26.71 -9.34 -31.40
CA LYS A 414 -28.03 -8.70 -31.58
C LYS A 414 -29.17 -9.70 -31.40
N ASP A 415 -28.96 -10.96 -31.76
CA ASP A 415 -29.98 -12.00 -31.60
C ASP A 415 -30.13 -12.44 -30.14
N LEU A 416 -29.02 -12.55 -29.41
CA LEU A 416 -29.04 -12.86 -28.00
C LEU A 416 -29.74 -11.77 -27.15
N ILE A 417 -29.48 -10.49 -27.47
CA ILE A 417 -30.17 -9.35 -26.81
C ILE A 417 -31.66 -9.39 -27.08
N LYS A 418 -32.07 -9.77 -28.30
CA LYS A 418 -33.49 -9.94 -28.65
C LYS A 418 -34.13 -11.14 -27.94
N GLU A 419 -33.38 -12.25 -27.79
CA GLU A 419 -33.84 -13.43 -27.02
C GLU A 419 -33.98 -13.13 -25.53
N MET A 420 -33.01 -12.45 -24.93
CA MET A 420 -33.08 -12.00 -23.54
C MET A 420 -34.21 -10.98 -23.30
N ALA A 421 -34.45 -10.06 -24.24
CA ALA A 421 -35.56 -9.11 -24.16
C ALA A 421 -36.96 -9.77 -24.36
N ARG A 422 -37.02 -10.96 -24.95
CA ARG A 422 -38.27 -11.75 -25.09
C ARG A 422 -38.54 -12.66 -23.90
N SER A 423 -37.53 -12.92 -23.05
CA SER A 423 -37.60 -13.76 -21.87
C SER A 423 -37.80 -12.98 -20.55
N LEU A 424 -37.74 -11.66 -20.63
CA LEU A 424 -38.13 -10.69 -19.58
C LEU A 424 -39.54 -10.15 -19.87
#